data_6e8ec81be7565e441d4ece63293ec6f4
#
_entry.id   6e8ec81be7565e441d4ece63293ec6f4
#
_cell.length_a   1.000
_cell.length_b   1.000
_cell.length_c   1.000
_cell.angle_alpha   90.00
_cell.angle_beta   90.00
_cell.angle_gamma   90.00
#
_symmetry.space_group_name_H-M   'P 1'
#
loop_
_entity.id
_entity.type
_entity.pdbx_description
1 polymer ?
#
loop_
_entity_poly.entity_id
_entity_poly.type
_entity_poly.pdbx_seq_one_letter_code
_entity_poly.pdbx_strand_id
1 'polypeptide(L)'
;ASDVYKRQRIYRDARITSIYEGTTQLQTVAAIRYVTNGSYLATIREFETIPCSPEMEPLKGRLVEMANKFEACMNKVKEAQNQELQDFVARRLYEMAADCIMAHLLIQDATKTPEMFAKSAVVYLNYVEAEVEKHSSFILKFNADELASYRQ
;
A
#
# COMPACT_ATOMS: atom_id res chain seq x y z
N ALA A 1 29.32 15.27 -7.12
CA ALA A 1 29.27 15.58 -5.67
C ALA A 1 27.96 16.27 -5.27
N SER A 2 27.53 17.29 -6.01
CA SER A 2 26.26 18.03 -5.72
C SER A 2 25.03 17.14 -5.70
N ASP A 3 24.95 16.14 -6.57
CA ASP A 3 23.78 15.26 -6.72
C ASP A 3 23.68 14.21 -5.59
N VAL A 4 24.82 13.70 -5.14
CA VAL A 4 24.89 12.81 -3.97
C VAL A 4 24.45 13.56 -2.70
N TYR A 5 24.86 14.82 -2.56
CA TYR A 5 24.48 15.65 -1.42
C TYR A 5 22.98 15.94 -1.37
N LYS A 6 22.35 16.21 -2.52
CA LYS A 6 20.91 16.43 -2.63
C LYS A 6 20.14 15.17 -2.27
N ARG A 7 20.55 13.99 -2.76
CA ARG A 7 19.92 12.71 -2.44
C ARG A 7 20.04 12.35 -0.96
N GLN A 8 21.21 12.57 -0.36
CA GLN A 8 21.41 12.37 1.07
C GLN A 8 20.53 13.30 1.93
N ARG A 9 20.33 14.54 1.48
CA ARG A 9 19.45 15.49 2.15
C ARG A 9 18.01 14.99 2.11
N ILE A 10 17.50 14.62 0.93
CA ILE A 10 16.14 14.08 0.76
C ILE A 10 15.94 12.84 1.67
N TYR A 11 16.93 11.93 1.71
CA TYR A 11 16.85 10.76 2.58
C TYR A 11 16.78 11.13 4.06
N ARG A 12 17.61 12.07 4.51
CA ARG A 12 17.59 12.53 5.91
C ARG A 12 16.28 13.25 6.25
N ASP A 13 15.82 14.11 5.34
CA ASP A 13 14.57 14.84 5.51
C ASP A 13 13.37 13.86 5.56
N ALA A 14 13.38 12.80 4.75
CA ALA A 14 12.36 11.76 4.78
C ALA A 14 12.36 10.93 6.07
N ARG A 15 13.50 10.80 6.77
CA ARG A 15 13.57 10.04 8.04
C ARG A 15 12.67 10.61 9.13
N ILE A 16 12.42 11.91 9.14
CA ILE A 16 11.55 12.52 10.14
C ILE A 16 10.09 12.04 10.02
N THR A 17 9.67 11.65 8.82
CA THR A 17 8.29 11.18 8.58
C THR A 17 7.94 9.90 9.35
N SER A 18 8.95 9.12 9.79
CA SER A 18 8.74 7.91 10.58
C SER A 18 8.53 8.17 12.09
N ILE A 19 8.77 9.39 12.55
CA ILE A 19 8.68 9.80 13.98
C ILE A 19 7.86 11.07 14.20
N TYR A 20 7.54 11.79 13.12
CA TYR A 20 6.80 13.03 13.15
C TYR A 20 5.33 12.78 13.48
N GLU A 21 4.75 13.61 14.36
CA GLU A 21 3.33 13.52 14.80
C GLU A 21 2.93 12.17 15.42
N GLY A 22 3.88 11.43 15.94
CA GLY A 22 3.67 10.13 16.58
C GLY A 22 4.46 9.00 15.89
N THR A 23 4.48 7.86 16.55
CA THR A 23 5.16 6.69 16.00
C THR A 23 4.42 6.14 14.78
N THR A 24 5.11 5.39 13.92
CA THR A 24 4.49 4.68 12.79
C THR A 24 3.25 3.88 13.22
N GLN A 25 3.27 3.30 14.40
CA GLN A 25 2.13 2.54 14.94
C GLN A 25 0.91 3.43 15.19
N LEU A 26 1.08 4.60 15.79
CA LEU A 26 -0.02 5.54 16.03
C LEU A 26 -0.63 6.04 14.72
N GLN A 27 0.21 6.37 13.74
CA GLN A 27 -0.25 6.78 12.42
C GLN A 27 -1.01 5.65 11.71
N THR A 28 -0.54 4.42 11.83
CA THR A 28 -1.19 3.23 11.27
C THR A 28 -2.57 3.00 11.89
N VAL A 29 -2.69 3.09 13.21
CA VAL A 29 -3.97 2.94 13.92
C VAL A 29 -4.93 4.09 13.58
N ALA A 30 -4.43 5.30 13.37
CA ALA A 30 -5.26 6.40 12.89
C ALA A 30 -5.74 6.17 11.44
N ALA A 31 -4.89 5.64 10.57
CA ALA A 31 -5.18 5.39 9.16
C ALA A 31 -6.17 4.24 8.94
N ILE A 32 -6.22 3.24 9.84
CA ILE A 32 -7.06 2.04 9.66
C ILE A 32 -8.54 2.36 9.43
N ARG A 33 -9.03 3.44 10.02
CA ARG A 33 -10.42 3.91 9.83
C ARG A 33 -10.71 4.25 8.38
N TYR A 34 -9.76 4.89 7.68
CA TYR A 34 -9.89 5.26 6.28
C TYR A 34 -9.67 4.08 5.34
N VAL A 35 -8.94 3.08 5.78
CA VAL A 35 -8.83 1.80 5.07
C VAL A 35 -10.14 1.05 5.14
N THR A 36 -10.66 0.80 6.33
CA THR A 36 -11.86 -0.02 6.54
C THR A 36 -13.16 0.65 6.14
N ASN A 37 -13.23 1.99 6.10
CA ASN A 37 -14.40 2.70 5.57
C ASN A 37 -14.43 2.75 4.03
N GLY A 38 -13.37 2.28 3.35
CA GLY A 38 -13.30 2.20 1.89
C GLY A 38 -12.74 3.45 1.20
N SER A 39 -12.32 4.50 1.93
CA SER A 39 -11.81 5.73 1.31
C SER A 39 -10.58 5.49 0.44
N TYR A 40 -9.62 4.69 0.92
CA TYR A 40 -8.44 4.34 0.12
C TYR A 40 -8.79 3.47 -1.10
N LEU A 41 -9.73 2.53 -0.94
CA LEU A 41 -10.19 1.72 -2.06
C LEU A 41 -10.86 2.58 -3.13
N ALA A 42 -11.69 3.54 -2.74
CA ALA A 42 -12.31 4.47 -3.68
C ALA A 42 -11.27 5.27 -4.47
N THR A 43 -10.22 5.77 -3.81
CA THR A 43 -9.10 6.46 -4.46
C THR A 43 -8.35 5.53 -5.43
N ILE A 44 -8.08 4.28 -5.05
CA ILE A 44 -7.42 3.30 -5.93
C ILE A 44 -8.29 3.05 -7.17
N ARG A 45 -9.60 2.85 -7.01
CA ARG A 45 -10.53 2.64 -8.13
C ARG A 45 -10.64 3.86 -9.04
N GLU A 46 -10.55 5.08 -8.49
CA GLU A 46 -10.46 6.29 -9.28
C GLU A 46 -9.17 6.31 -10.14
N PHE A 47 -8.03 5.97 -9.58
CA PHE A 47 -6.77 5.87 -10.33
C PHE A 47 -6.81 4.81 -11.43
N GLU A 48 -7.53 3.70 -11.24
CA GLU A 48 -7.71 2.67 -12.28
C GLU A 48 -8.43 3.22 -13.53
N THR A 49 -9.22 4.29 -13.39
CA THR A 49 -9.91 4.90 -14.54
C THR A 49 -9.00 5.79 -15.39
N ILE A 50 -7.85 6.22 -14.85
CA ILE A 50 -6.92 7.11 -15.53
C ILE A 50 -6.19 6.33 -16.62
N PRO A 51 -6.23 6.79 -17.90
CA PRO A 51 -5.53 6.10 -18.97
C PRO A 51 -4.01 6.17 -18.79
N CYS A 52 -3.32 5.12 -19.23
CA CYS A 52 -1.87 5.09 -19.28
C CYS A 52 -1.35 4.78 -20.69
N SER A 53 -0.03 4.85 -20.89
CA SER A 53 0.57 4.48 -22.17
C SER A 53 0.45 2.97 -22.44
N PRO A 54 0.43 2.52 -23.71
CA PRO A 54 0.32 1.09 -24.03
C PRO A 54 1.39 0.21 -23.36
N GLU A 55 2.57 0.75 -23.15
CA GLU A 55 3.66 0.05 -22.47
C GLU A 55 3.40 -0.16 -20.96
N MET A 56 2.56 0.68 -20.36
CA MET A 56 2.20 0.60 -18.94
C MET A 56 0.91 -0.21 -18.68
N GLU A 57 0.12 -0.51 -19.71
CA GLU A 57 -1.13 -1.28 -19.57
C GLU A 57 -0.93 -2.66 -18.88
N PRO A 58 0.12 -3.46 -19.22
CA PRO A 58 0.34 -4.73 -18.53
C PRO A 58 0.62 -4.54 -17.02
N LEU A 59 1.33 -3.48 -16.65
CA LEU A 59 1.60 -3.18 -15.24
C LEU A 59 0.32 -2.73 -14.51
N LYS A 60 -0.49 -1.92 -15.19
CA LYS A 60 -1.79 -1.49 -14.66
C LYS A 60 -2.73 -2.67 -14.43
N GLY A 61 -2.76 -3.65 -15.32
CA GLY A 61 -3.53 -4.88 -15.13
C GLY A 61 -3.14 -5.65 -13.87
N ARG A 62 -1.83 -5.81 -13.62
CA ARG A 62 -1.32 -6.41 -12.37
C ARG A 62 -1.74 -5.62 -11.13
N LEU A 63 -1.74 -4.30 -11.22
CA LEU A 63 -2.13 -3.42 -10.11
C LEU A 63 -3.61 -3.55 -9.77
N VAL A 64 -4.49 -3.75 -10.75
CA VAL A 64 -5.91 -4.08 -10.52
C VAL A 64 -6.06 -5.38 -9.73
N GLU A 65 -5.26 -6.41 -10.03
CA GLU A 65 -5.27 -7.66 -9.27
C GLU A 65 -4.80 -7.46 -7.81
N MET A 66 -3.80 -6.62 -7.61
CA MET A 66 -3.36 -6.24 -6.26
C MET A 66 -4.44 -5.50 -5.49
N ALA A 67 -5.16 -4.58 -6.14
CA ALA A 67 -6.28 -3.85 -5.56
C ALA A 67 -7.44 -4.78 -5.18
N ASN A 68 -7.72 -5.81 -6.00
CA ASN A 68 -8.72 -6.83 -5.68
C ASN A 68 -8.35 -7.64 -4.42
N LYS A 69 -7.06 -7.99 -4.27
CA LYS A 69 -6.56 -8.66 -3.05
C LYS A 69 -6.69 -7.77 -1.82
N PHE A 70 -6.36 -6.49 -1.95
CA PHE A 70 -6.56 -5.51 -0.88
C PHE A 70 -8.03 -5.40 -0.49
N GLU A 71 -8.94 -5.29 -1.44
CA GLU A 71 -10.39 -5.24 -1.20
C GLU A 71 -10.90 -6.48 -0.47
N ALA A 72 -10.47 -7.68 -0.87
CA ALA A 72 -10.83 -8.92 -0.21
C ALA A 72 -10.36 -8.95 1.26
N CYS A 73 -9.13 -8.49 1.52
CA CYS A 73 -8.59 -8.40 2.88
C CYS A 73 -9.37 -7.38 3.73
N MET A 74 -9.64 -6.20 3.17
CA MET A 74 -10.42 -5.16 3.83
C MET A 74 -11.81 -5.65 4.22
N ASN A 75 -12.51 -6.32 3.30
CA ASN A 75 -13.85 -6.84 3.54
C ASN A 75 -13.84 -7.90 4.64
N LYS A 76 -12.90 -8.86 4.61
CA LYS A 76 -12.76 -9.86 5.68
C LYS A 76 -12.60 -9.22 7.06
N VAL A 77 -11.74 -8.22 7.16
CA VAL A 77 -11.47 -7.53 8.44
C VAL A 77 -12.69 -6.73 8.91
N LYS A 78 -13.40 -6.10 7.98
CA LYS A 78 -14.64 -5.36 8.26
C LYS A 78 -15.77 -6.28 8.72
N GLU A 79 -15.95 -7.41 8.05
CA GLU A 79 -16.99 -8.41 8.37
C GLU A 79 -16.77 -9.07 9.74
N ALA A 80 -15.54 -9.22 10.17
CA ALA A 80 -15.19 -9.78 11.48
C ALA A 80 -15.70 -8.91 12.65
N GLN A 81 -15.95 -7.61 12.45
CA GLN A 81 -16.40 -6.64 13.46
C GLN A 81 -15.59 -6.71 14.77
N ASN A 82 -14.31 -7.01 14.67
CA ASN A 82 -13.39 -7.19 15.79
C ASN A 82 -12.31 -6.13 15.75
N GLN A 83 -12.35 -5.18 16.71
CA GLN A 83 -11.41 -4.06 16.79
C GLN A 83 -9.98 -4.54 17.01
N GLU A 84 -9.78 -5.55 17.83
CA GLU A 84 -8.43 -6.09 18.09
C GLU A 84 -7.81 -6.72 16.83
N LEU A 85 -8.61 -7.43 16.03
CA LEU A 85 -8.18 -7.92 14.72
C LEU A 85 -7.84 -6.77 13.78
N GLN A 86 -8.67 -5.71 13.73
CA GLN A 86 -8.39 -4.54 12.92
C GLN A 86 -7.04 -3.91 13.28
N ASP A 87 -6.79 -3.70 14.56
CA ASP A 87 -5.55 -3.10 15.05
C ASP A 87 -4.33 -4.00 14.78
N PHE A 88 -4.50 -5.30 14.93
CA PHE A 88 -3.45 -6.28 14.68
C PHE A 88 -3.01 -6.34 13.21
N VAL A 89 -3.95 -6.22 12.28
CA VAL A 89 -3.65 -6.26 10.83
C VAL A 89 -3.52 -4.87 10.20
N ALA A 90 -3.76 -3.80 10.97
CA ALA A 90 -3.84 -2.43 10.48
C ALA A 90 -2.66 -2.03 9.61
N ARG A 91 -1.44 -2.31 10.06
CA ARG A 91 -0.22 -1.98 9.33
C ARG A 91 -0.18 -2.67 7.96
N ARG A 92 -0.54 -3.94 7.89
CA ARG A 92 -0.54 -4.72 6.64
C ARG A 92 -1.55 -4.17 5.64
N LEU A 93 -2.76 -3.88 6.09
CA LEU A 93 -3.80 -3.28 5.25
C LEU A 93 -3.41 -1.88 4.76
N TYR A 94 -2.84 -1.07 5.64
CA TYR A 94 -2.37 0.26 5.29
C TYR A 94 -1.25 0.19 4.24
N GLU A 95 -0.25 -0.68 4.43
CA GLU A 95 0.85 -0.86 3.47
C GLU A 95 0.32 -1.32 2.11
N MET A 96 -0.61 -2.28 2.05
CA MET A 96 -1.24 -2.69 0.78
C MET A 96 -1.93 -1.53 0.06
N ALA A 97 -2.69 -0.70 0.78
CA ALA A 97 -3.35 0.47 0.21
C ALA A 97 -2.35 1.51 -0.31
N ALA A 98 -1.33 1.83 0.50
CA ALA A 98 -0.29 2.79 0.15
C ALA A 98 0.51 2.34 -1.07
N ASP A 99 0.90 1.07 -1.12
CA ASP A 99 1.63 0.48 -2.23
C ASP A 99 0.83 0.54 -3.54
N CYS A 100 -0.47 0.24 -3.49
CA CYS A 100 -1.35 0.38 -4.66
C CYS A 100 -1.42 1.84 -5.14
N ILE A 101 -1.61 2.80 -4.24
CA ILE A 101 -1.69 4.23 -4.59
C ILE A 101 -0.36 4.70 -5.19
N MET A 102 0.76 4.40 -4.54
CA MET A 102 2.08 4.81 -5.01
C MET A 102 2.42 4.19 -6.37
N ALA A 103 2.04 2.94 -6.60
CA ALA A 103 2.24 2.28 -7.89
C ALA A 103 1.41 2.95 -9.01
N HIS A 104 0.17 3.35 -8.73
CA HIS A 104 -0.64 4.10 -9.70
C HIS A 104 -0.02 5.46 -10.05
N LEU A 105 0.46 6.20 -9.06
CA LEU A 105 1.15 7.48 -9.29
C LEU A 105 2.40 7.29 -10.15
N LEU A 106 3.18 6.24 -9.87
CA LEU A 106 4.38 5.94 -10.64
C LEU A 106 4.08 5.50 -12.08
N ILE A 107 2.99 4.78 -12.33
CA ILE A 107 2.51 4.47 -13.70
C ILE A 107 2.12 5.75 -14.43
N GLN A 108 1.48 6.70 -13.77
CA GLN A 108 1.15 8.00 -14.38
C GLN A 108 2.41 8.79 -14.72
N ASP A 109 3.41 8.82 -13.85
CA ASP A 109 4.70 9.47 -14.11
C ASP A 109 5.44 8.78 -15.26
N ALA A 110 5.45 7.42 -15.30
CA ALA A 110 6.03 6.64 -16.38
C ALA A 110 5.31 6.86 -17.72
N THR A 111 4.00 7.14 -17.70
CA THR A 111 3.23 7.48 -18.90
C THR A 111 3.62 8.85 -19.45
N LYS A 112 3.89 9.83 -18.57
CA LYS A 112 4.25 11.20 -18.96
C LYS A 112 5.71 11.33 -19.34
N THR A 113 6.60 10.61 -18.65
CA THR A 113 8.07 10.73 -18.78
C THR A 113 8.71 9.33 -18.71
N PRO A 114 8.51 8.49 -19.73
CA PRO A 114 8.90 7.08 -19.70
C PRO A 114 10.41 6.88 -19.55
N GLU A 115 11.22 7.75 -20.14
CA GLU A 115 12.70 7.69 -20.04
C GLU A 115 13.18 7.81 -18.59
N MET A 116 12.43 8.46 -17.73
CA MET A 116 12.77 8.70 -16.33
C MET A 116 12.19 7.62 -15.41
N PHE A 117 10.94 7.21 -15.62
CA PHE A 117 10.16 6.47 -14.64
C PHE A 117 9.77 5.06 -15.06
N ALA A 118 9.83 4.68 -16.35
CA ALA A 118 9.35 3.37 -16.80
C ALA A 118 10.08 2.19 -16.11
N LYS A 119 11.40 2.25 -15.98
CA LYS A 119 12.19 1.23 -15.27
C LYS A 119 11.85 1.18 -13.78
N SER A 120 11.67 2.34 -13.16
CA SER A 120 11.30 2.44 -11.76
C SER A 120 9.92 1.87 -11.50
N ALA A 121 8.96 2.10 -12.41
CA ALA A 121 7.61 1.52 -12.33
C ALA A 121 7.65 -0.02 -12.34
N VAL A 122 8.43 -0.61 -13.24
CA VAL A 122 8.60 -2.08 -13.31
C VAL A 122 9.19 -2.63 -12.01
N VAL A 123 10.29 -2.02 -11.53
CA VAL A 123 10.98 -2.49 -10.32
C VAL A 123 10.08 -2.35 -9.09
N TYR A 124 9.42 -1.20 -8.95
CA TYR A 124 8.53 -0.95 -7.82
C TYR A 124 7.34 -1.91 -7.83
N LEU A 125 6.70 -2.11 -8.97
CA LEU A 125 5.57 -3.03 -9.08
C LEU A 125 5.96 -4.48 -8.73
N ASN A 126 7.11 -4.95 -9.19
CA ASN A 126 7.59 -6.29 -8.84
C ASN A 126 7.80 -6.45 -7.33
N TYR A 127 8.28 -5.41 -6.67
CA TYR A 127 8.46 -5.40 -5.22
C TYR A 127 7.11 -5.40 -4.48
N VAL A 128 6.24 -4.45 -4.79
CA VAL A 128 4.97 -4.30 -4.06
C VAL A 128 4.00 -5.44 -4.30
N GLU A 129 4.02 -6.07 -5.48
CA GLU A 129 3.20 -7.25 -5.75
C GLU A 129 3.55 -8.40 -4.78
N ALA A 130 4.84 -8.63 -4.52
CA ALA A 130 5.28 -9.63 -3.55
C ALA A 130 4.85 -9.27 -2.11
N GLU A 131 4.93 -7.99 -1.73
CA GLU A 131 4.46 -7.51 -0.43
C GLU A 131 2.94 -7.65 -0.27
N VAL A 132 2.16 -7.26 -1.28
CA VAL A 132 0.70 -7.45 -1.29
C VAL A 132 0.33 -8.93 -1.18
N GLU A 133 1.01 -9.81 -1.91
CA GLU A 133 0.79 -11.26 -1.82
C GLU A 133 1.04 -11.78 -0.40
N LYS A 134 2.16 -11.41 0.19
CA LYS A 134 2.52 -11.77 1.57
C LYS A 134 1.46 -11.31 2.56
N HIS A 135 1.04 -10.05 2.48
CA HIS A 135 0.07 -9.48 3.39
C HIS A 135 -1.33 -10.06 3.21
N SER A 136 -1.77 -10.24 1.95
CA SER A 136 -3.07 -10.83 1.65
C SER A 136 -3.14 -12.29 2.12
N SER A 137 -2.09 -13.07 1.86
CA SER A 137 -2.01 -14.46 2.32
C SER A 137 -2.09 -14.57 3.84
N PHE A 138 -1.43 -13.67 4.57
CA PHE A 138 -1.49 -13.63 6.02
C PHE A 138 -2.91 -13.29 6.50
N ILE A 139 -3.48 -12.18 6.04
CA ILE A 139 -4.78 -11.67 6.49
C ILE A 139 -5.89 -12.69 6.17
N LEU A 140 -5.89 -13.25 4.96
CA LEU A 140 -6.96 -14.16 4.53
C LEU A 140 -6.89 -15.53 5.23
N LYS A 141 -5.72 -15.97 5.68
CA LYS A 141 -5.57 -17.24 6.41
C LYS A 141 -5.67 -17.09 7.93
N PHE A 142 -5.42 -15.90 8.46
CA PHE A 142 -5.40 -15.66 9.90
C PHE A 142 -6.80 -15.87 10.51
N ASN A 143 -6.85 -16.61 11.63
CA ASN A 143 -8.07 -16.79 12.41
C ASN A 143 -8.09 -15.80 13.59
N ALA A 144 -9.15 -15.03 13.72
CA ALA A 144 -9.32 -14.07 14.81
C ALA A 144 -9.30 -14.73 16.20
N ASP A 145 -9.70 -15.99 16.31
CA ASP A 145 -9.68 -16.75 17.57
C ASP A 145 -8.26 -17.01 18.08
N GLU A 146 -7.27 -17.00 17.16
CA GLU A 146 -5.85 -17.15 17.53
C GLU A 146 -5.34 -15.95 18.35
N LEU A 147 -5.95 -14.75 18.20
CA LEU A 147 -5.59 -13.58 19.01
C LEU A 147 -5.80 -13.81 20.49
N ALA A 148 -6.80 -14.59 20.85
CA ALA A 148 -7.08 -14.92 22.26
C ALA A 148 -5.92 -15.70 22.92
N SER A 149 -5.16 -16.47 22.13
CA SER A 149 -4.02 -17.26 22.63
C SER A 149 -2.81 -16.40 23.03
N TYR A 150 -2.73 -15.16 22.53
CA TYR A 150 -1.63 -14.23 22.83
C TYR A 150 -1.85 -13.41 24.11
N ARG A 151 -3.00 -13.54 24.75
CA ARG A 151 -3.37 -12.82 25.99
C ARG A 151 -2.91 -13.48 27.28
N GLN A 152 -2.12 -14.54 27.20
CA GLN A 152 -1.61 -15.27 28.37
C GLN A 152 -0.40 -14.60 29.00
#